data_c89868e972904107100426e2db75cd95
#
_entry.id   c89868e972904107100426e2db75cd95
#
_cell.length_a   1.000
_cell.length_b   1.000
_cell.length_c   1.000
_cell.angle_alpha   90.00
_cell.angle_beta   90.00
_cell.angle_gamma   90.00
#
_symmetry.space_group_name_H-M   'P 1'
#
loop_
_entity.id
_entity.type
_entity.pdbx_description
1 polymer ?
#
loop_
_entity_poly.entity_id
_entity_poly.type
_entity_poly.pdbx_seq_one_letter_code
_entity_poly.pdbx_strand_id
1 'polypeptide(L)'
;MPIAGQLIACISYAINYALLTSLPWQLLFLELGNDLCGTYVAYYLAIYSYITDITLQSQRTFRLAVVDGLDYVSTSIGTLTAAPLFLAYGYYSVFGASALCCILALFYLGIFVKESLGMKVESEKAEVEGALEDFPLQESSEGGRGYGSTVSTTVSETQEENWFWSSIKFVFDSFKTIFKSRRGPRRAILFLGILNFACYIFTYNGTEGTHRYAFAQRKYGWTEQEMSTYLFDYRVAYLVATWLVVPLLSRVLKLPDPYLAIISAAVSAVGFCLPAFTDRGVPPEETTVWLRSGTFVFNWFSLASFICMLSPVTTIATRSIISQTVPASEIGRVYSVLALFSAASGSLVEAGYQLLYSATISTFLGSYLVLNASLLIFTIPVNLAISWLFKRMDS
;
A
#
# COMPACT_ATOMS: atom_id res chain seq x y z
N MET A 1 14.80 -5.66 11.34
CA MET A 1 14.22 -7.01 11.23
C MET A 1 13.71 -7.30 9.80
N PRO A 2 12.78 -6.54 9.16
CA PRO A 2 12.22 -6.92 7.85
C PRO A 2 13.26 -7.04 6.72
N ILE A 3 14.21 -6.11 6.63
CA ILE A 3 15.28 -6.16 5.61
C ILE A 3 16.20 -7.38 5.80
N ALA A 4 16.47 -7.77 7.04
CA ALA A 4 17.22 -9.00 7.32
C ALA A 4 16.43 -10.24 6.89
N GLY A 5 15.12 -10.26 7.10
CA GLY A 5 14.24 -11.32 6.60
C GLY A 5 14.26 -11.43 5.07
N GLN A 6 14.21 -10.31 4.36
CA GLN A 6 14.32 -10.27 2.90
C GLN A 6 15.69 -10.77 2.42
N LEU A 7 16.78 -10.44 3.12
CA LEU A 7 18.10 -10.97 2.81
C LEU A 7 18.15 -12.51 2.96
N ILE A 8 17.55 -13.04 4.03
CA ILE A 8 17.44 -14.50 4.25
C ILE A 8 16.64 -15.13 3.11
N ALA A 9 15.53 -14.54 2.68
CA ALA A 9 14.76 -15.05 1.54
C ALA A 9 15.60 -15.08 0.25
N CYS A 10 16.34 -14.01 -0.08
CA CYS A 10 17.21 -13.98 -1.26
C CYS A 10 18.25 -15.10 -1.24
N ILE A 11 18.86 -15.38 -0.07
CA ILE A 11 19.81 -16.47 0.10
C ILE A 11 19.11 -17.83 -0.06
N SER A 12 17.93 -17.99 0.52
CA SER A 12 17.12 -19.22 0.42
C SER A 12 16.76 -19.54 -1.03
N TYR A 13 16.33 -18.53 -1.81
CA TYR A 13 16.06 -18.70 -3.24
C TYR A 13 17.31 -19.08 -4.04
N ALA A 14 18.46 -18.46 -3.75
CA ALA A 14 19.72 -18.78 -4.42
C ALA A 14 20.17 -20.23 -4.13
N ILE A 15 20.05 -20.67 -2.88
CA ILE A 15 20.37 -22.05 -2.47
C ILE A 15 19.41 -23.06 -3.13
N ASN A 16 18.10 -22.78 -3.14
CA ASN A 16 17.12 -23.67 -3.77
C ASN A 16 17.39 -23.81 -5.27
N TYR A 17 17.72 -22.70 -5.94
CA TYR A 17 18.08 -22.73 -7.36
C TYR A 17 19.38 -23.52 -7.61
N ALA A 18 20.37 -23.43 -6.72
CA ALA A 18 21.61 -24.18 -6.82
C ALA A 18 21.41 -25.70 -6.69
N LEU A 19 20.53 -26.09 -5.79
CA LEU A 19 20.31 -27.52 -5.51
C LEU A 19 19.43 -28.20 -6.56
N LEU A 20 18.64 -27.45 -7.36
CA LEU A 20 17.69 -27.94 -8.39
C LEU A 20 16.73 -29.06 -7.91
N THR A 21 16.67 -29.31 -6.60
CA THR A 21 15.85 -30.34 -5.96
C THR A 21 14.67 -29.70 -5.26
N SER A 22 13.77 -29.07 -6.03
CA SER A 22 12.57 -28.50 -5.45
C SER A 22 11.54 -29.57 -5.15
N LEU A 23 11.51 -30.05 -3.92
CA LEU A 23 10.32 -30.71 -3.41
C LEU A 23 9.26 -29.66 -3.11
N PRO A 24 7.96 -29.90 -3.39
CA PRO A 24 6.90 -28.89 -3.21
C PRO A 24 6.86 -28.28 -1.80
N TRP A 25 7.19 -29.03 -0.76
CA TRP A 25 7.22 -28.55 0.62
C TRP A 25 8.40 -27.63 0.93
N GLN A 26 9.51 -27.71 0.18
CA GLN A 26 10.66 -26.80 0.35
C GLN A 26 10.32 -25.39 -0.09
N LEU A 27 9.45 -25.23 -1.08
CA LEU A 27 8.98 -23.94 -1.55
C LEU A 27 8.24 -23.16 -0.45
N LEU A 28 7.58 -23.85 0.48
CA LEU A 28 6.90 -23.22 1.62
C LEU A 28 7.87 -22.53 2.59
N PHE A 29 9.12 -22.99 2.65
CA PHE A 29 10.12 -22.44 3.58
C PHE A 29 10.98 -21.34 2.96
N LEU A 30 10.88 -21.08 1.65
CA LEU A 30 11.69 -20.05 0.99
C LEU A 30 11.43 -18.64 1.54
N GLU A 31 10.18 -18.32 1.78
CA GLU A 31 9.74 -17.03 2.33
C GLU A 31 9.65 -17.00 3.86
N LEU A 32 9.81 -18.13 4.54
CA LEU A 32 9.59 -18.22 5.99
C LEU A 32 10.44 -17.21 6.78
N GLY A 33 11.69 -16.99 6.37
CA GLY A 33 12.57 -16.01 7.01
C GLY A 33 12.05 -14.57 6.88
N ASN A 34 11.50 -14.23 5.72
CA ASN A 34 10.87 -12.94 5.46
C ASN A 34 9.56 -12.79 6.24
N ASP A 35 8.73 -13.84 6.24
CA ASP A 35 7.44 -13.86 6.92
C ASP A 35 7.59 -13.72 8.44
N LEU A 36 8.53 -14.44 9.05
CA LEU A 36 8.85 -14.33 10.49
C LEU A 36 9.38 -12.94 10.87
N CYS A 37 10.04 -12.25 9.95
CA CYS A 37 10.52 -10.89 10.15
C CYS A 37 9.47 -9.81 9.86
N GLY A 38 8.25 -10.20 9.48
CA GLY A 38 7.09 -9.32 9.30
C GLY A 38 6.91 -8.75 7.91
N THR A 39 7.62 -9.27 6.90
CA THR A 39 7.48 -8.94 5.47
C THR A 39 7.56 -7.44 5.14
N TYR A 40 7.04 -7.06 3.98
CA TYR A 40 6.88 -5.66 3.58
C TYR A 40 5.94 -4.85 4.49
N VAL A 41 5.01 -5.51 5.20
CA VAL A 41 4.07 -4.83 6.10
C VAL A 41 4.79 -4.20 7.28
N ALA A 42 5.68 -4.94 7.94
CA ALA A 42 6.50 -4.41 9.04
C ALA A 42 7.49 -3.33 8.56
N TYR A 43 8.01 -3.48 7.33
CA TYR A 43 8.85 -2.48 6.69
C TYR A 43 8.13 -1.13 6.51
N TYR A 44 6.96 -1.14 5.89
CA TYR A 44 6.16 0.08 5.70
C TYR A 44 5.69 0.68 7.02
N LEU A 45 5.27 -0.17 7.98
CA LEU A 45 4.87 0.30 9.30
C LEU A 45 6.02 1.05 9.98
N ALA A 46 7.24 0.51 9.92
CA ALA A 46 8.42 1.14 10.51
C ALA A 46 8.74 2.49 9.83
N ILE A 47 8.70 2.55 8.49
CA ILE A 47 8.96 3.79 7.74
C ILE A 47 7.91 4.85 8.06
N TYR A 48 6.63 4.51 8.00
CA TYR A 48 5.56 5.47 8.27
C TYR A 48 5.57 5.94 9.71
N SER A 49 5.82 5.06 10.67
CA SER A 49 5.99 5.44 12.08
C SER A 49 7.16 6.41 12.25
N TYR A 50 8.33 6.07 11.70
CA TYR A 50 9.50 6.93 11.77
C TYR A 50 9.25 8.32 11.19
N ILE A 51 8.66 8.40 9.99
CA ILE A 51 8.34 9.67 9.35
C ILE A 51 7.33 10.49 10.15
N THR A 52 6.31 9.84 10.72
CA THR A 52 5.32 10.53 11.54
C THR A 52 5.93 11.08 12.82
N ASP A 53 6.91 10.39 13.40
CA ASP A 53 7.60 10.82 14.61
C ASP A 53 8.51 12.04 14.39
N ILE A 54 9.16 12.12 13.23
CA ILE A 54 10.13 13.20 12.90
C ILE A 54 9.49 14.37 12.13
N THR A 55 8.17 14.34 11.88
CA THR A 55 7.52 15.31 10.98
C THR A 55 6.40 16.06 11.70
N LEU A 56 6.39 17.39 11.55
CA LEU A 56 5.29 18.24 12.01
C LEU A 56 3.98 17.86 11.30
N GLN A 57 2.85 17.96 12.01
CA GLN A 57 1.55 17.54 11.51
C GLN A 57 1.17 18.20 10.18
N SER A 58 1.53 19.47 9.99
CA SER A 58 1.28 20.22 8.75
C SER A 58 2.01 19.69 7.50
N GLN A 59 3.17 19.04 7.67
CA GLN A 59 4.00 18.52 6.58
C GLN A 59 3.89 17.01 6.40
N ARG A 60 3.23 16.31 7.33
CA ARG A 60 3.18 14.83 7.40
C ARG A 60 2.62 14.21 6.13
N THR A 61 1.48 14.71 5.63
CA THR A 61 0.84 14.17 4.43
C THR A 61 1.74 14.27 3.20
N PHE A 62 2.44 15.37 3.03
CA PHE A 62 3.36 15.54 1.91
C PHE A 62 4.55 14.56 2.00
N ARG A 63 5.16 14.42 3.18
CA ARG A 63 6.30 13.50 3.36
C ARG A 63 5.91 12.04 3.19
N LEU A 64 4.72 11.65 3.65
CA LEU A 64 4.19 10.30 3.42
C LEU A 64 3.94 10.05 1.92
N ALA A 65 3.38 11.02 1.20
CA ALA A 65 3.18 10.91 -0.25
C ALA A 65 4.51 10.80 -1.03
N VAL A 66 5.56 11.48 -0.56
CA VAL A 66 6.91 11.34 -1.15
C VAL A 66 7.43 9.91 -0.98
N VAL A 67 7.22 9.30 0.18
CA VAL A 67 7.64 7.91 0.43
C VAL A 67 6.90 6.92 -0.45
N ASP A 68 5.57 7.06 -0.56
CA ASP A 68 4.76 6.23 -1.46
C ASP A 68 5.23 6.38 -2.92
N GLY A 69 5.56 7.59 -3.34
CA GLY A 69 6.10 7.83 -4.67
C GLY A 69 7.49 7.20 -4.89
N LEU A 70 8.37 7.23 -3.89
CA LEU A 70 9.67 6.58 -3.96
C LEU A 70 9.54 5.05 -4.06
N ASP A 71 8.50 4.46 -3.48
CA ASP A 71 8.19 3.03 -3.66
C ASP A 71 7.89 2.71 -5.14
N TYR A 72 7.06 3.50 -5.80
CA TYR A 72 6.79 3.31 -7.23
C TYR A 72 8.04 3.51 -8.10
N VAL A 73 8.88 4.49 -7.79
CA VAL A 73 10.16 4.70 -8.50
C VAL A 73 11.08 3.50 -8.34
N SER A 74 11.31 3.04 -7.11
CA SER A 74 12.21 1.93 -6.82
C SER A 74 11.72 0.61 -7.43
N THR A 75 10.42 0.35 -7.34
CA THR A 75 9.80 -0.83 -7.96
C THR A 75 9.89 -0.79 -9.48
N SER A 76 9.72 0.40 -10.09
CA SER A 76 9.87 0.59 -11.53
C SER A 76 11.30 0.29 -12.00
N ILE A 77 12.30 0.80 -11.30
CA ILE A 77 13.72 0.55 -11.61
C ILE A 77 14.03 -0.95 -11.44
N GLY A 78 13.55 -1.56 -10.35
CA GLY A 78 13.75 -2.99 -10.07
C GLY A 78 13.17 -3.88 -11.18
N THR A 79 11.94 -3.63 -11.61
CA THR A 79 11.30 -4.41 -12.68
C THR A 79 11.97 -4.21 -14.02
N LEU A 80 12.39 -2.99 -14.36
CA LEU A 80 13.07 -2.70 -15.61
C LEU A 80 14.45 -3.37 -15.71
N THR A 81 15.18 -3.47 -14.59
CA THR A 81 16.52 -4.04 -14.54
C THR A 81 16.54 -5.57 -14.35
N ALA A 82 15.49 -6.14 -13.77
CA ALA A 82 15.43 -7.56 -13.44
C ALA A 82 15.52 -8.47 -14.67
N ALA A 83 14.74 -8.20 -15.73
CA ALA A 83 14.70 -9.05 -16.91
C ALA A 83 16.01 -9.01 -17.71
N PRO A 84 16.62 -7.87 -18.06
CA PRO A 84 17.93 -7.83 -18.68
C PRO A 84 19.02 -8.51 -17.86
N LEU A 85 19.00 -8.33 -16.53
CA LEU A 85 19.97 -8.96 -15.64
C LEU A 85 19.82 -10.48 -15.64
N PHE A 86 18.59 -10.98 -15.62
CA PHE A 86 18.27 -12.40 -15.74
C PHE A 86 18.73 -12.99 -17.06
N LEU A 87 18.43 -12.32 -18.19
CA LEU A 87 18.81 -12.79 -19.51
C LEU A 87 20.33 -12.81 -19.73
N ALA A 88 21.07 -11.86 -19.15
CA ALA A 88 22.52 -11.79 -19.28
C ALA A 88 23.28 -12.78 -18.38
N TYR A 89 22.82 -12.97 -17.15
CA TYR A 89 23.59 -13.66 -16.11
C TYR A 89 22.80 -14.71 -15.30
N GLY A 90 21.51 -14.94 -15.64
CA GLY A 90 20.64 -15.92 -14.98
C GLY A 90 20.14 -15.48 -13.59
N TYR A 91 19.45 -16.38 -12.91
CA TYR A 91 18.79 -16.09 -11.61
C TYR A 91 19.73 -15.66 -10.49
N TYR A 92 20.97 -16.18 -10.48
CA TYR A 92 21.93 -15.80 -9.43
C TYR A 92 22.26 -14.31 -9.41
N SER A 93 22.28 -13.67 -10.58
CA SER A 93 22.54 -12.23 -10.68
C SER A 93 21.41 -11.41 -10.08
N VAL A 94 20.17 -11.84 -10.27
CA VAL A 94 18.98 -11.16 -9.73
C VAL A 94 18.94 -11.29 -8.21
N PHE A 95 19.13 -12.49 -7.68
CA PHE A 95 19.20 -12.71 -6.23
C PHE A 95 20.39 -12.01 -5.59
N GLY A 96 21.55 -12.04 -6.25
CA GLY A 96 22.76 -11.36 -5.79
C GLY A 96 22.61 -9.84 -5.75
N ALA A 97 22.01 -9.23 -6.78
CA ALA A 97 21.69 -7.80 -6.80
C ALA A 97 20.71 -7.41 -5.69
N SER A 98 19.66 -8.20 -5.49
CA SER A 98 18.69 -7.98 -4.41
C SER A 98 19.34 -8.11 -3.03
N ALA A 99 20.16 -9.13 -2.80
CA ALA A 99 20.92 -9.30 -1.55
C ALA A 99 21.88 -8.13 -1.29
N LEU A 100 22.58 -7.67 -2.32
CA LEU A 100 23.47 -6.49 -2.22
C LEU A 100 22.67 -5.24 -1.81
N CYS A 101 21.52 -4.99 -2.41
CA CYS A 101 20.65 -3.87 -2.03
C CYS A 101 20.22 -3.98 -0.55
N CYS A 102 19.86 -5.18 -0.08
CA CYS A 102 19.50 -5.41 1.32
C CYS A 102 20.67 -5.13 2.26
N ILE A 103 21.89 -5.57 1.91
CA ILE A 103 23.11 -5.32 2.71
C ILE A 103 23.40 -3.82 2.77
N LEU A 104 23.35 -3.11 1.64
CA LEU A 104 23.54 -1.66 1.60
C LEU A 104 22.49 -0.92 2.42
N ALA A 105 21.24 -1.35 2.37
CA ALA A 105 20.15 -0.78 3.16
C ALA A 105 20.39 -1.00 4.67
N LEU A 106 20.79 -2.19 5.09
CA LEU A 106 21.11 -2.47 6.50
C LEU A 106 22.30 -1.62 6.98
N PHE A 107 23.33 -1.49 6.14
CA PHE A 107 24.49 -0.64 6.44
C PHE A 107 24.09 0.83 6.59
N TYR A 108 23.28 1.34 5.66
CA TYR A 108 22.74 2.71 5.72
C TYR A 108 21.94 2.95 6.99
N LEU A 109 21.00 2.04 7.31
CA LEU A 109 20.18 2.15 8.53
C LEU A 109 21.02 2.14 9.81
N GLY A 110 22.06 1.28 9.87
CA GLY A 110 22.91 1.17 11.05
C GLY A 110 23.80 2.39 11.31
N ILE A 111 24.20 3.11 10.24
CA ILE A 111 25.12 4.24 10.37
C ILE A 111 24.40 5.60 10.38
N PHE A 112 23.41 5.79 9.52
CA PHE A 112 22.86 7.11 9.25
C PHE A 112 21.50 7.37 9.92
N VAL A 113 20.71 6.33 10.21
CA VAL A 113 19.38 6.51 10.78
C VAL A 113 19.47 6.54 12.30
N LYS A 114 19.12 7.69 12.87
CA LYS A 114 19.03 7.89 14.33
C LYS A 114 17.68 7.40 14.85
N GLU A 115 17.65 6.99 16.10
CA GLU A 115 16.44 6.58 16.77
C GLU A 115 15.45 7.76 16.92
N SER A 116 14.15 7.54 16.63
CA SER A 116 13.15 8.59 16.60
C SER A 116 12.58 8.95 17.99
N LEU A 117 12.75 8.10 18.99
CA LEU A 117 12.16 8.27 20.33
C LEU A 117 12.51 9.61 21.02
N GLY A 118 13.73 10.11 20.83
CA GLY A 118 14.17 11.41 21.36
C GLY A 118 13.62 12.63 20.58
N MET A 119 13.44 12.46 19.27
CA MET A 119 13.00 13.55 18.38
C MET A 119 11.51 13.89 18.54
N LYS A 120 10.69 12.93 18.96
CA LYS A 120 9.26 13.13 19.20
C LYS A 120 8.99 14.11 20.34
N VAL A 121 9.77 14.04 21.40
CA VAL A 121 9.66 14.93 22.57
C VAL A 121 10.05 16.37 22.20
N GLU A 122 11.03 16.56 21.31
CA GLU A 122 11.43 17.89 20.84
C GLU A 122 10.41 18.50 19.89
N SER A 123 9.79 17.71 19.02
CA SER A 123 8.76 18.22 18.11
C SER A 123 7.46 18.59 18.83
N GLU A 124 7.05 17.82 19.85
CA GLU A 124 5.91 18.18 20.71
C GLU A 124 6.18 19.46 21.54
N LYS A 125 7.41 19.64 22.05
CA LYS A 125 7.79 20.86 22.74
C LYS A 125 7.78 22.07 21.81
N ALA A 126 8.30 21.95 20.60
CA ALA A 126 8.28 23.02 19.62
C ALA A 126 6.86 23.41 19.15
N GLU A 127 5.93 22.42 19.06
CA GLU A 127 4.50 22.72 18.78
C GLU A 127 3.84 23.46 19.94
N VAL A 128 4.15 23.11 21.18
CA VAL A 128 3.60 23.76 22.39
C VAL A 128 4.18 25.16 22.54
N GLU A 129 5.48 25.36 22.31
CA GLU A 129 6.10 26.70 22.33
C GLU A 129 5.59 27.61 21.22
N GLY A 130 5.45 27.10 19.99
CA GLY A 130 4.86 27.87 18.87
C GLY A 130 3.39 28.23 19.08
N ALA A 131 2.61 27.35 19.72
CA ALA A 131 1.22 27.65 20.07
C ALA A 131 1.08 28.63 21.22
N LEU A 132 2.09 28.78 22.07
CA LEU A 132 2.13 29.78 23.15
C LEU A 132 2.56 31.20 22.66
N GLU A 133 3.36 31.25 21.59
CA GLU A 133 3.75 32.54 20.96
C GLU A 133 2.62 33.16 20.14
N ASP A 134 1.69 32.37 19.59
CA ASP A 134 0.52 32.88 18.84
C ASP A 134 -0.64 33.39 19.71
N PHE A 135 -0.59 33.21 21.03
CA PHE A 135 -1.55 33.81 21.95
C PHE A 135 -0.95 35.12 22.60
N PRO A 136 -1.43 36.28 22.23
CA PRO A 136 -1.02 37.51 22.93
C PRO A 136 -1.45 37.41 24.40
N LEU A 137 -0.48 37.44 25.31
CA LEU A 137 -0.71 37.48 26.75
C LEU A 137 -1.56 38.72 27.09
N GLN A 138 -2.84 38.50 27.28
CA GLN A 138 -3.70 39.47 27.93
C GLN A 138 -3.33 39.46 29.42
N GLU A 139 -2.55 40.46 29.85
CA GLU A 139 -2.31 40.73 31.25
C GLU A 139 -3.65 40.98 31.96
N SER A 140 -4.13 39.99 32.68
CA SER A 140 -5.10 40.17 33.75
C SER A 140 -4.44 39.80 35.06
N SER A 141 -4.06 40.86 35.78
CA SER A 141 -3.74 40.82 37.20
C SER A 141 -4.94 40.26 37.98
N GLU A 142 -4.77 39.18 38.71
CA GLU A 142 -5.18 39.01 40.10
C GLU A 142 -5.11 37.53 40.52
N GLY A 143 -4.42 37.30 41.63
CA GLY A 143 -4.81 36.39 42.72
C GLY A 143 -4.44 34.90 42.56
N GLY A 144 -3.23 34.57 42.96
CA GLY A 144 -2.84 33.43 43.78
C GLY A 144 -3.59 32.10 43.69
N ARG A 145 -2.91 31.06 43.20
CA ARG A 145 -2.67 29.79 43.92
C ARG A 145 -1.89 28.86 42.98
N GLY A 146 -0.66 28.55 43.39
CA GLY A 146 0.18 27.61 42.71
C GLY A 146 -0.45 26.25 42.60
N TYR A 147 -0.58 25.74 41.37
CA TYR A 147 -0.62 24.34 41.05
C TYR A 147 0.66 24.01 40.30
N GLY A 148 1.71 23.78 41.11
CA GLY A 148 2.87 23.07 40.65
C GLY A 148 2.49 21.58 40.48
N SER A 149 2.02 21.20 39.31
CA SER A 149 2.03 19.78 38.92
C SER A 149 3.44 19.46 38.43
N THR A 150 4.32 19.13 39.36
CA THR A 150 5.47 18.28 39.08
C THR A 150 4.94 17.03 38.40
N VAL A 151 5.12 16.97 37.08
CA VAL A 151 5.09 15.68 36.37
C VAL A 151 6.33 14.96 36.86
N SER A 152 6.18 14.27 37.99
CA SER A 152 7.10 13.23 38.43
C SER A 152 7.05 12.14 37.37
N THR A 153 8.06 12.09 36.53
CA THR A 153 8.40 10.93 35.73
C THR A 153 8.80 9.83 36.74
N THR A 154 7.81 9.21 37.36
CA THR A 154 7.98 7.87 37.91
C THR A 154 8.19 6.97 36.70
N VAL A 155 9.46 6.72 36.41
CA VAL A 155 9.88 5.50 35.74
C VAL A 155 9.44 4.39 36.69
N SER A 156 8.20 3.95 36.58
CA SER A 156 7.75 2.70 37.17
C SER A 156 8.55 1.61 36.47
N GLU A 157 9.38 0.91 37.26
CA GLU A 157 9.89 -0.42 36.92
C GLU A 157 8.70 -1.24 36.43
N THR A 158 8.52 -1.25 35.12
CA THR A 158 7.51 -2.05 34.46
C THR A 158 7.96 -3.48 34.54
N GLN A 159 7.18 -4.27 35.30
CA GLN A 159 7.01 -5.68 35.04
C GLN A 159 7.25 -5.95 33.56
N GLU A 160 8.08 -6.95 33.24
CA GLU A 160 8.15 -7.59 31.94
C GLU A 160 6.75 -8.18 31.62
N GLU A 161 5.78 -7.34 31.31
CA GLU A 161 4.57 -7.79 30.64
C GLU A 161 5.07 -8.47 29.36
N ASN A 162 4.84 -9.77 29.26
CA ASN A 162 5.16 -10.58 28.12
C ASN A 162 4.74 -9.81 26.87
N TRP A 163 5.69 -9.19 26.15
CA TRP A 163 5.46 -8.37 24.96
C TRP A 163 4.51 -9.05 23.96
N PHE A 164 4.52 -10.40 23.94
CA PHE A 164 3.65 -11.22 23.12
C PHE A 164 2.17 -11.08 23.51
N TRP A 165 1.85 -11.19 24.80
CA TRP A 165 0.47 -11.01 25.28
C TRP A 165 -0.02 -9.58 25.17
N SER A 166 0.85 -8.62 25.37
CA SER A 166 0.57 -7.19 25.14
C SER A 166 0.24 -6.92 23.67
N SER A 167 0.99 -7.50 22.73
CA SER A 167 0.72 -7.39 21.28
C SER A 167 -0.61 -8.02 20.88
N ILE A 168 -0.92 -9.21 21.41
CA ILE A 168 -2.21 -9.88 21.15
C ILE A 168 -3.36 -9.03 21.70
N LYS A 169 -3.24 -8.53 22.91
CA LYS A 169 -4.23 -7.65 23.54
C LYS A 169 -4.46 -6.38 22.71
N PHE A 170 -3.37 -5.76 22.22
CA PHE A 170 -3.44 -4.60 21.33
C PHE A 170 -4.25 -4.90 20.07
N VAL A 171 -4.02 -6.04 19.41
CA VAL A 171 -4.78 -6.47 18.22
C VAL A 171 -6.27 -6.62 18.57
N PHE A 172 -6.61 -7.33 19.66
CA PHE A 172 -8.00 -7.50 20.07
C PHE A 172 -8.68 -6.16 20.41
N ASP A 173 -7.99 -5.26 21.10
CA ASP A 173 -8.52 -3.92 21.42
C ASP A 173 -8.68 -3.06 20.18
N SER A 174 -7.82 -3.24 19.16
CA SER A 174 -7.95 -2.58 17.86
C SER A 174 -9.21 -3.06 17.12
N PHE A 175 -9.50 -4.36 17.13
CA PHE A 175 -10.75 -4.89 16.59
C PHE A 175 -11.98 -4.37 17.37
N LYS A 176 -11.94 -4.35 18.70
CA LYS A 176 -13.03 -3.78 19.52
C LYS A 176 -13.31 -2.32 19.16
N THR A 177 -12.27 -1.55 18.81
CA THR A 177 -12.39 -0.14 18.42
C THR A 177 -13.26 0.04 17.16
N ILE A 178 -13.23 -0.90 16.21
CA ILE A 178 -14.08 -0.87 15.01
C ILE A 178 -15.56 -1.06 15.40
N PHE A 179 -15.86 -1.95 16.35
CA PHE A 179 -17.23 -2.27 16.76
C PHE A 179 -17.79 -1.31 17.81
N LYS A 180 -16.98 -0.39 18.32
CA LYS A 180 -17.40 0.61 19.31
C LYS A 180 -18.59 1.44 18.81
N SER A 181 -19.58 1.66 19.67
CA SER A 181 -20.70 2.53 19.35
C SER A 181 -20.23 3.97 19.15
N ARG A 182 -20.67 4.59 18.04
CA ARG A 182 -20.34 5.98 17.65
C ARG A 182 -21.60 6.79 17.48
N ARG A 183 -21.55 8.09 17.79
CA ARG A 183 -22.69 8.99 17.62
C ARG A 183 -23.01 9.20 16.14
N GLY A 184 -24.30 9.16 15.78
CA GLY A 184 -24.78 9.42 14.43
C GLY A 184 -24.35 8.35 13.40
N PRO A 185 -24.24 8.70 12.11
CA PRO A 185 -23.93 7.77 11.02
C PRO A 185 -22.45 7.37 10.94
N ARG A 186 -21.56 7.91 11.81
CA ARG A 186 -20.10 7.68 11.76
C ARG A 186 -19.73 6.20 11.77
N ARG A 187 -20.47 5.38 12.54
CA ARG A 187 -20.26 3.93 12.58
C ARG A 187 -20.55 3.28 11.23
N ALA A 188 -21.65 3.66 10.57
CA ALA A 188 -22.01 3.15 9.26
C ALA A 188 -20.96 3.56 8.21
N ILE A 189 -20.52 4.81 8.22
CA ILE A 189 -19.45 5.29 7.33
C ILE A 189 -18.15 4.52 7.53
N LEU A 190 -17.76 4.23 8.79
CA LEU A 190 -16.57 3.45 9.09
C LEU A 190 -16.67 2.03 8.49
N PHE A 191 -17.80 1.33 8.70
CA PHE A 191 -17.98 -0.01 8.13
C PHE A 191 -18.01 -0.03 6.62
N LEU A 192 -18.69 0.94 5.99
CA LEU A 192 -18.69 1.09 4.53
C LEU A 192 -17.29 1.44 4.00
N GLY A 193 -16.53 2.25 4.73
CA GLY A 193 -15.13 2.55 4.40
C GLY A 193 -14.23 1.31 4.49
N ILE A 194 -14.38 0.47 5.52
CA ILE A 194 -13.65 -0.80 5.63
C ILE A 194 -14.04 -1.76 4.51
N LEU A 195 -15.32 -1.85 4.16
CA LEU A 195 -15.80 -2.65 3.04
C LEU A 195 -15.21 -2.18 1.71
N ASN A 196 -15.19 -0.87 1.48
CA ASN A 196 -14.57 -0.27 0.31
C ASN A 196 -13.07 -0.60 0.23
N PHE A 197 -12.37 -0.48 1.36
CA PHE A 197 -10.97 -0.85 1.47
C PHE A 197 -10.74 -2.35 1.17
N ALA A 198 -11.59 -3.23 1.69
CA ALA A 198 -11.51 -4.68 1.43
C ALA A 198 -11.67 -5.00 -0.06
N CYS A 199 -12.67 -4.43 -0.72
CA CYS A 199 -12.87 -4.62 -2.17
C CYS A 199 -11.66 -4.15 -2.98
N TYR A 200 -11.09 -3.00 -2.59
CA TYR A 200 -9.87 -2.49 -3.24
C TYR A 200 -8.67 -3.42 -3.04
N ILE A 201 -8.41 -3.88 -1.80
CA ILE A 201 -7.28 -4.78 -1.51
C ILE A 201 -7.43 -6.11 -2.27
N PHE A 202 -8.65 -6.64 -2.40
CA PHE A 202 -8.89 -7.84 -3.19
C PHE A 202 -8.59 -7.60 -4.67
N THR A 203 -9.02 -6.47 -5.23
CA THR A 203 -8.69 -6.08 -6.61
C THR A 203 -7.19 -5.89 -6.79
N TYR A 204 -6.51 -5.24 -5.85
CA TYR A 204 -5.07 -4.99 -5.90
C TYR A 204 -4.28 -6.31 -5.89
N ASN A 205 -4.51 -7.18 -4.91
CA ASN A 205 -3.84 -8.48 -4.82
C ASN A 205 -4.19 -9.39 -6.02
N GLY A 206 -5.44 -9.34 -6.49
CA GLY A 206 -5.87 -10.05 -7.69
C GLY A 206 -5.23 -9.50 -8.98
N THR A 207 -4.74 -8.27 -8.99
CA THR A 207 -4.04 -7.69 -10.14
C THR A 207 -2.54 -8.01 -10.13
N GLU A 208 -1.93 -8.06 -8.94
CA GLU A 208 -0.48 -8.27 -8.79
C GLU A 208 -0.07 -9.76 -8.82
N GLY A 209 -1.02 -10.69 -8.86
CA GLY A 209 -0.75 -12.13 -8.79
C GLY A 209 -0.06 -12.71 -10.02
N THR A 210 0.48 -13.92 -9.87
CA THR A 210 1.22 -14.67 -10.91
C THR A 210 0.37 -15.01 -12.14
N HIS A 211 -0.95 -15.11 -11.98
CA HIS A 211 -1.90 -15.33 -13.08
C HIS A 211 -1.91 -14.20 -14.11
N ARG A 212 -1.47 -12.99 -13.74
CA ARG A 212 -1.33 -11.84 -14.65
C ARG A 212 -0.32 -12.12 -15.77
N TYR A 213 0.84 -12.69 -15.44
CA TYR A 213 1.83 -13.09 -16.44
C TYR A 213 1.32 -14.25 -17.30
N ALA A 214 0.70 -15.27 -16.68
CA ALA A 214 0.11 -16.39 -17.40
C ALA A 214 -0.99 -15.94 -18.39
N PHE A 215 -1.78 -14.94 -18.03
CA PHE A 215 -2.77 -14.32 -18.91
C PHE A 215 -2.09 -13.62 -20.10
N ALA A 216 -1.08 -12.76 -19.84
CA ALA A 216 -0.37 -12.03 -20.87
C ALA A 216 0.35 -12.99 -21.85
N GLN A 217 1.01 -14.01 -21.32
CA GLN A 217 1.68 -15.04 -22.12
C GLN A 217 0.69 -15.79 -23.02
N ARG A 218 -0.46 -16.23 -22.48
CA ARG A 218 -1.44 -16.99 -23.26
C ARG A 218 -2.21 -16.15 -24.28
N LYS A 219 -2.58 -14.93 -23.89
CA LYS A 219 -3.44 -14.09 -24.72
C LYS A 219 -2.64 -13.33 -25.78
N TYR A 220 -1.45 -12.83 -25.42
CA TYR A 220 -0.65 -11.93 -26.25
C TYR A 220 0.68 -12.55 -26.68
N GLY A 221 1.07 -13.72 -26.13
CA GLY A 221 2.35 -14.36 -26.44
C GLY A 221 3.56 -13.66 -25.82
N TRP A 222 3.36 -12.88 -24.74
CA TRP A 222 4.41 -12.08 -24.14
C TRP A 222 5.54 -12.90 -23.53
N THR A 223 6.74 -12.39 -23.73
CA THR A 223 7.97 -12.81 -23.07
C THR A 223 8.12 -12.15 -21.70
N GLU A 224 9.06 -12.64 -20.88
CA GLU A 224 9.40 -12.03 -19.59
C GLU A 224 9.87 -10.58 -19.73
N GLN A 225 10.58 -10.26 -20.81
CA GLN A 225 11.05 -8.89 -21.08
C GLN A 225 9.89 -7.93 -21.37
N GLU A 226 8.91 -8.34 -22.19
CA GLU A 226 7.72 -7.54 -22.47
C GLU A 226 6.87 -7.35 -21.22
N MET A 227 6.73 -8.39 -20.38
CA MET A 227 6.04 -8.29 -19.11
C MET A 227 6.75 -7.34 -18.14
N SER A 228 8.07 -7.38 -18.08
CA SER A 228 8.89 -6.46 -17.25
C SER A 228 8.72 -5.01 -17.69
N THR A 229 8.75 -4.74 -19.00
CA THR A 229 8.51 -3.41 -19.58
C THR A 229 7.10 -2.91 -19.23
N TYR A 230 6.10 -3.77 -19.41
CA TYR A 230 4.72 -3.45 -19.03
C TYR A 230 4.57 -3.12 -17.55
N LEU A 231 5.22 -3.88 -16.65
CA LEU A 231 5.18 -3.60 -15.21
C LEU A 231 5.84 -2.26 -14.88
N PHE A 232 6.91 -1.90 -15.59
CA PHE A 232 7.52 -0.58 -15.47
C PHE A 232 6.53 0.53 -15.86
N ASP A 233 5.92 0.44 -17.05
CA ASP A 233 4.95 1.42 -17.54
C ASP A 233 3.76 1.58 -16.58
N TYR A 234 3.27 0.47 -16.06
CA TYR A 234 2.19 0.41 -15.10
C TYR A 234 2.53 1.14 -13.77
N ARG A 235 3.75 0.95 -13.26
CA ARG A 235 4.24 1.63 -12.05
C ARG A 235 4.45 3.12 -12.26
N VAL A 236 4.98 3.50 -13.43
CA VAL A 236 5.13 4.91 -13.82
C VAL A 236 3.75 5.58 -13.94
N ALA A 237 2.76 4.91 -14.52
CA ALA A 237 1.40 5.42 -14.58
C ALA A 237 0.81 5.66 -13.17
N TYR A 238 1.03 4.76 -12.23
CA TYR A 238 0.64 4.93 -10.82
C TYR A 238 1.35 6.11 -10.14
N LEU A 239 2.63 6.30 -10.41
CA LEU A 239 3.40 7.46 -9.91
C LEU A 239 2.79 8.77 -10.43
N VAL A 240 2.52 8.86 -11.73
CA VAL A 240 1.87 10.03 -12.36
C VAL A 240 0.50 10.29 -11.75
N ALA A 241 -0.32 9.25 -11.56
CA ALA A 241 -1.63 9.38 -10.94
C ALA A 241 -1.52 9.93 -9.51
N THR A 242 -0.62 9.38 -8.71
CA THR A 242 -0.47 9.76 -7.29
C THR A 242 0.09 11.17 -7.13
N TRP A 243 1.07 11.58 -7.94
CA TRP A 243 1.76 12.86 -7.77
C TRP A 243 1.13 14.01 -8.54
N LEU A 244 0.44 13.75 -9.65
CA LEU A 244 -0.16 14.79 -10.48
C LEU A 244 -1.70 14.75 -10.44
N VAL A 245 -2.31 13.59 -10.67
CA VAL A 245 -3.76 13.51 -10.82
C VAL A 245 -4.47 13.67 -9.48
N VAL A 246 -3.98 13.02 -8.41
CA VAL A 246 -4.60 13.16 -7.07
C VAL A 246 -4.60 14.60 -6.58
N PRO A 247 -3.48 15.35 -6.59
CA PRO A 247 -3.49 16.76 -6.20
C PRO A 247 -4.37 17.63 -7.10
N LEU A 248 -4.42 17.36 -8.41
CA LEU A 248 -5.28 18.06 -9.35
C LEU A 248 -6.75 17.87 -8.98
N LEU A 249 -7.18 16.64 -8.77
CA LEU A 249 -8.57 16.33 -8.44
C LEU A 249 -8.97 16.83 -7.04
N SER A 250 -8.09 16.68 -6.04
CA SER A 250 -8.40 17.01 -4.65
C SER A 250 -8.23 18.49 -4.32
N ARG A 251 -7.18 19.17 -4.84
CA ARG A 251 -6.87 20.56 -4.50
C ARG A 251 -7.43 21.57 -5.50
N VAL A 252 -7.34 21.26 -6.80
CA VAL A 252 -7.80 22.21 -7.85
C VAL A 252 -9.29 22.06 -8.07
N LEU A 253 -9.78 20.83 -8.31
CA LEU A 253 -11.20 20.56 -8.51
C LEU A 253 -11.98 20.44 -7.19
N LYS A 254 -11.30 20.33 -6.04
CA LYS A 254 -11.88 20.25 -4.69
C LYS A 254 -12.98 19.20 -4.58
N LEU A 255 -12.78 18.04 -5.26
CA LEU A 255 -13.77 16.97 -5.23
C LEU A 255 -13.75 16.29 -3.84
N PRO A 256 -14.92 16.06 -3.23
CA PRO A 256 -15.03 15.28 -2.00
C PRO A 256 -14.52 13.85 -2.16
N ASP A 257 -13.90 13.29 -1.12
CA ASP A 257 -13.27 11.96 -1.15
C ASP A 257 -14.16 10.82 -1.68
N PRO A 258 -15.47 10.72 -1.33
CA PRO A 258 -16.33 9.69 -1.90
C PRO A 258 -16.47 9.78 -3.43
N TYR A 259 -16.49 10.99 -4.00
CA TYR A 259 -16.56 11.16 -5.46
C TYR A 259 -15.24 10.81 -6.15
N LEU A 260 -14.11 11.10 -5.50
CA LEU A 260 -12.78 10.65 -5.97
C LEU A 260 -12.74 9.11 -6.05
N ALA A 261 -13.22 8.43 -5.02
CA ALA A 261 -13.30 6.96 -5.00
C ALA A 261 -14.25 6.42 -6.10
N ILE A 262 -15.39 7.06 -6.35
CA ILE A 262 -16.32 6.66 -7.42
C ILE A 262 -15.70 6.80 -8.81
N ILE A 263 -15.08 7.95 -9.10
CA ILE A 263 -14.42 8.19 -10.39
C ILE A 263 -13.30 7.17 -10.62
N SER A 264 -12.46 6.99 -9.62
CA SER A 264 -11.36 6.03 -9.64
C SER A 264 -11.87 4.60 -9.89
N ALA A 265 -12.88 4.16 -9.15
CA ALA A 265 -13.46 2.83 -9.29
C ALA A 265 -14.09 2.62 -10.67
N ALA A 266 -14.87 3.60 -11.18
CA ALA A 266 -15.52 3.52 -12.47
C ALA A 266 -14.53 3.45 -13.63
N VAL A 267 -13.52 4.33 -13.62
CA VAL A 267 -12.46 4.36 -14.64
C VAL A 267 -11.65 3.07 -14.63
N SER A 268 -11.25 2.62 -13.44
CA SER A 268 -10.47 1.37 -13.32
C SER A 268 -11.27 0.13 -13.70
N ALA A 269 -12.58 0.08 -13.41
CA ALA A 269 -13.45 -1.01 -13.85
C ALA A 269 -13.49 -1.11 -15.39
N VAL A 270 -13.61 0.02 -16.10
CA VAL A 270 -13.50 0.05 -17.57
C VAL A 270 -12.13 -0.46 -18.01
N GLY A 271 -11.05 -0.02 -17.36
CA GLY A 271 -9.70 -0.50 -17.64
C GLY A 271 -9.54 -2.02 -17.51
N PHE A 272 -10.15 -2.64 -16.49
CA PHE A 272 -10.11 -4.10 -16.34
C PHE A 272 -11.00 -4.84 -17.35
N CYS A 273 -12.15 -4.27 -17.74
CA CYS A 273 -13.01 -4.88 -18.75
C CYS A 273 -12.37 -4.89 -20.14
N LEU A 274 -11.60 -3.88 -20.48
CA LEU A 274 -11.03 -3.73 -21.81
C LEU A 274 -10.21 -4.96 -22.24
N PRO A 275 -9.15 -5.41 -21.54
CA PRO A 275 -8.39 -6.59 -21.94
C PRO A 275 -9.13 -7.91 -21.70
N ALA A 276 -10.18 -7.92 -20.88
CA ALA A 276 -11.00 -9.13 -20.68
C ALA A 276 -11.79 -9.49 -21.95
N PHE A 277 -12.40 -8.51 -22.61
CA PHE A 277 -13.34 -8.70 -23.72
C PHE A 277 -12.74 -8.42 -25.10
N THR A 278 -11.61 -7.74 -25.20
CA THR A 278 -10.93 -7.55 -26.50
C THR A 278 -10.29 -8.84 -26.96
N ASP A 279 -10.40 -9.13 -28.25
CA ASP A 279 -9.69 -10.25 -28.88
C ASP A 279 -8.15 -10.02 -28.86
N ARG A 280 -7.41 -11.07 -29.24
CA ARG A 280 -5.94 -10.98 -29.42
C ARG A 280 -5.66 -9.76 -30.28
N GLY A 281 -5.18 -8.72 -29.64
CA GLY A 281 -4.81 -7.49 -30.35
C GLY A 281 -3.78 -7.78 -31.42
N VAL A 282 -3.55 -6.80 -32.28
CA VAL A 282 -2.57 -6.75 -33.36
C VAL A 282 -1.32 -7.59 -33.07
N PRO A 283 -0.81 -8.38 -34.03
CA PRO A 283 0.39 -9.19 -33.87
C PRO A 283 1.56 -8.41 -33.26
N PRO A 284 2.44 -9.03 -32.46
CA PRO A 284 3.51 -8.32 -31.76
C PRO A 284 4.43 -7.49 -32.65
N GLU A 285 4.53 -7.83 -33.94
CA GLU A 285 5.34 -7.10 -34.91
C GLU A 285 4.79 -5.72 -35.28
N GLU A 286 3.47 -5.48 -35.14
CA GLU A 286 2.85 -4.19 -35.49
C GLU A 286 2.54 -3.31 -34.28
N THR A 287 2.65 -3.83 -33.06
CA THR A 287 2.29 -3.11 -31.81
C THR A 287 3.46 -2.46 -31.10
N THR A 288 4.68 -2.68 -31.59
CA THR A 288 5.88 -2.11 -30.96
C THR A 288 6.13 -0.71 -31.50
N VAL A 289 5.66 0.31 -30.81
CA VAL A 289 6.05 1.70 -31.12
C VAL A 289 7.43 1.93 -30.50
N TRP A 290 8.44 2.00 -31.38
CA TRP A 290 9.81 2.33 -31.00
C TRP A 290 9.90 3.81 -30.65
N LEU A 291 9.80 4.17 -29.39
CA LEU A 291 10.37 5.42 -28.90
C LEU A 291 11.88 5.24 -28.79
N ARG A 292 12.66 6.14 -29.33
CA ARG A 292 14.11 6.08 -29.59
C ARG A 292 15.03 5.62 -28.44
N SER A 293 14.50 5.28 -27.28
CA SER A 293 15.24 4.79 -26.11
C SER A 293 14.57 3.67 -25.32
N GLY A 294 13.46 3.12 -25.78
CA GLY A 294 12.76 2.03 -25.09
C GLY A 294 11.61 1.47 -25.92
N THR A 295 11.37 0.19 -25.78
CA THR A 295 10.23 -0.48 -26.40
C THR A 295 8.98 -0.22 -25.57
N PHE A 296 8.05 0.58 -26.07
CA PHE A 296 6.71 0.70 -25.51
C PHE A 296 5.81 -0.31 -26.21
N VAL A 297 5.31 -1.29 -25.47
CA VAL A 297 4.38 -2.29 -26.01
C VAL A 297 2.98 -1.72 -25.96
N PHE A 298 2.47 -1.21 -27.08
CA PHE A 298 1.11 -0.70 -27.17
C PHE A 298 0.15 -1.82 -27.56
N ASN A 299 -0.67 -2.27 -26.60
CA ASN A 299 -1.79 -3.16 -26.85
C ASN A 299 -2.94 -2.82 -25.88
N TRP A 300 -4.06 -3.54 -25.99
CA TRP A 300 -5.22 -3.32 -25.13
C TRP A 300 -4.89 -3.49 -23.65
N PHE A 301 -3.93 -4.34 -23.29
CA PHE A 301 -3.51 -4.55 -21.92
C PHE A 301 -2.68 -3.38 -21.36
N SER A 302 -1.78 -2.82 -22.18
CA SER A 302 -1.02 -1.62 -21.82
C SER A 302 -1.93 -0.39 -21.72
N LEU A 303 -2.87 -0.22 -22.68
CA LEU A 303 -3.87 0.84 -22.60
C LEU A 303 -4.73 0.73 -21.35
N ALA A 304 -5.15 -0.48 -21.00
CA ALA A 304 -5.88 -0.75 -19.77
C ALA A 304 -5.12 -0.29 -18.52
N SER A 305 -3.81 -0.46 -18.50
CA SER A 305 -2.97 -0.01 -17.38
C SER A 305 -2.97 1.50 -17.21
N PHE A 306 -2.91 2.26 -18.30
CA PHE A 306 -3.05 3.72 -18.25
C PHE A 306 -4.44 4.14 -17.75
N ILE A 307 -5.49 3.44 -18.16
CA ILE A 307 -6.85 3.68 -17.65
C ILE A 307 -6.91 3.33 -16.16
N CYS A 308 -6.33 2.20 -15.75
CA CYS A 308 -6.27 1.76 -14.36
C CYS A 308 -5.33 2.59 -13.46
N MET A 309 -4.60 3.58 -14.00
CA MET A 309 -3.65 4.40 -13.21
C MET A 309 -4.33 5.12 -12.03
N LEU A 310 -5.64 5.35 -12.09
CA LEU A 310 -6.40 5.96 -10.99
C LEU A 310 -6.75 4.99 -9.87
N SER A 311 -6.54 3.68 -10.03
CA SER A 311 -6.90 2.67 -9.02
C SER A 311 -6.37 2.97 -7.60
N PRO A 312 -5.12 3.43 -7.39
CA PRO A 312 -4.62 3.80 -6.07
C PRO A 312 -5.37 4.95 -5.40
N VAL A 313 -6.05 5.80 -6.18
CA VAL A 313 -6.83 6.93 -5.65
C VAL A 313 -7.97 6.43 -4.75
N THR A 314 -8.54 5.26 -5.05
CA THR A 314 -9.58 4.62 -4.22
C THR A 314 -9.08 4.40 -2.79
N THR A 315 -7.83 3.94 -2.61
CA THR A 315 -7.24 3.71 -1.29
C THR A 315 -7.01 5.01 -0.54
N ILE A 316 -6.46 6.01 -1.23
CA ILE A 316 -6.18 7.34 -0.65
C ILE A 316 -7.49 7.95 -0.16
N ALA A 317 -8.51 7.99 -1.02
CA ALA A 317 -9.83 8.50 -0.67
C ALA A 317 -10.48 7.71 0.47
N THR A 318 -10.38 6.39 0.46
CA THR A 318 -10.94 5.53 1.52
C THR A 318 -10.27 5.76 2.87
N ARG A 319 -8.94 5.87 2.91
CA ARG A 319 -8.21 6.20 4.14
C ARG A 319 -8.59 7.58 4.66
N SER A 320 -8.76 8.56 3.78
CA SER A 320 -9.24 9.89 4.15
C SER A 320 -10.64 9.83 4.76
N ILE A 321 -11.59 9.13 4.13
CA ILE A 321 -12.95 8.90 4.65
C ILE A 321 -12.91 8.28 6.05
N ILE A 322 -12.11 7.23 6.26
CA ILE A 322 -11.96 6.57 7.55
C ILE A 322 -11.41 7.54 8.60
N SER A 323 -10.38 8.32 8.25
CA SER A 323 -9.76 9.27 9.17
C SER A 323 -10.70 10.37 9.67
N GLN A 324 -11.67 10.77 8.85
CA GLN A 324 -12.68 11.79 9.21
C GLN A 324 -13.77 11.24 10.15
N THR A 325 -13.94 9.92 10.21
CA THR A 325 -14.99 9.29 11.04
C THR A 325 -14.52 8.85 12.41
N VAL A 326 -13.20 8.78 12.61
CA VAL A 326 -12.57 8.23 13.81
C VAL A 326 -11.82 9.33 14.56
N PRO A 327 -11.91 9.42 15.90
CA PRO A 327 -11.09 10.35 16.69
C PRO A 327 -9.59 10.10 16.48
N ALA A 328 -8.78 11.15 16.54
CA ALA A 328 -7.33 11.06 16.33
C ALA A 328 -6.65 10.00 17.22
N SER A 329 -7.12 9.84 18.47
CA SER A 329 -6.62 8.83 19.43
C SER A 329 -6.90 7.37 19.04
N GLU A 330 -7.86 7.11 18.15
CA GLU A 330 -8.27 5.77 17.72
C GLU A 330 -7.84 5.45 16.28
N ILE A 331 -7.37 6.44 15.48
CA ILE A 331 -6.99 6.27 14.08
C ILE A 331 -5.92 5.17 13.92
N GLY A 332 -4.88 5.19 14.75
CA GLY A 332 -3.80 4.20 14.71
C GLY A 332 -4.30 2.77 14.88
N ARG A 333 -5.25 2.55 15.79
CA ARG A 333 -5.86 1.21 16.01
C ARG A 333 -6.66 0.74 14.79
N VAL A 334 -7.44 1.63 14.18
CA VAL A 334 -8.20 1.28 12.97
C VAL A 334 -7.26 0.97 11.81
N TYR A 335 -6.23 1.78 11.59
CA TYR A 335 -5.24 1.51 10.55
C TYR A 335 -4.42 0.24 10.80
N SER A 336 -4.14 -0.12 12.06
CA SER A 336 -3.51 -1.40 12.37
C SER A 336 -4.37 -2.59 11.93
N VAL A 337 -5.70 -2.51 12.08
CA VAL A 337 -6.60 -3.55 11.59
C VAL A 337 -6.64 -3.60 10.07
N LEU A 338 -6.65 -2.44 9.39
CA LEU A 338 -6.58 -2.40 7.92
C LEU A 338 -5.26 -3.00 7.40
N ALA A 339 -4.14 -2.71 8.06
CA ALA A 339 -2.83 -3.26 7.70
C ALA A 339 -2.80 -4.79 7.91
N LEU A 340 -3.32 -5.27 9.05
CA LEU A 340 -3.43 -6.70 9.33
C LEU A 340 -4.32 -7.41 8.32
N PHE A 341 -5.45 -6.79 7.95
CA PHE A 341 -6.34 -7.30 6.91
C PHE A 341 -5.64 -7.38 5.54
N SER A 342 -4.88 -6.34 5.16
CA SER A 342 -4.11 -6.33 3.92
C SER A 342 -3.07 -7.45 3.89
N ALA A 343 -2.33 -7.66 5.00
CA ALA A 343 -1.34 -8.70 5.11
C ALA A 343 -1.94 -10.10 5.02
N ALA A 344 -3.02 -10.35 5.79
CA ALA A 344 -3.68 -11.65 5.81
C ALA A 344 -4.40 -11.97 4.49
N SER A 345 -4.92 -10.98 3.79
CA SER A 345 -5.67 -11.18 2.54
C SER A 345 -4.76 -11.51 1.35
N GLY A 346 -3.50 -11.10 1.35
CA GLY A 346 -2.61 -11.26 0.20
C GLY A 346 -2.58 -12.69 -0.34
N SER A 347 -2.12 -13.63 0.46
CA SER A 347 -1.99 -15.04 0.05
C SER A 347 -3.34 -15.73 -0.21
N LEU A 348 -4.36 -15.42 0.59
CA LEU A 348 -5.69 -16.01 0.43
C LEU A 348 -6.37 -15.55 -0.86
N VAL A 349 -6.28 -14.25 -1.15
CA VAL A 349 -6.84 -13.67 -2.36
C VAL A 349 -6.11 -14.20 -3.59
N GLU A 350 -4.79 -14.22 -3.58
CA GLU A 350 -4.01 -14.76 -4.68
C GLU A 350 -4.36 -16.22 -4.97
N ALA A 351 -4.45 -17.07 -3.93
CA ALA A 351 -4.88 -18.46 -4.09
C ALA A 351 -6.28 -18.56 -4.72
N GLY A 352 -7.23 -17.73 -4.29
CA GLY A 352 -8.58 -17.67 -4.87
C GLY A 352 -8.56 -17.27 -6.36
N TYR A 353 -7.76 -16.27 -6.73
CA TYR A 353 -7.61 -15.84 -8.12
C TYR A 353 -6.92 -16.87 -8.99
N GLN A 354 -5.92 -17.60 -8.45
CA GLN A 354 -5.29 -18.73 -9.14
C GLN A 354 -6.26 -19.86 -9.40
N LEU A 355 -7.10 -20.21 -8.43
CA LEU A 355 -8.15 -21.22 -8.60
C LEU A 355 -9.17 -20.76 -9.64
N LEU A 356 -9.64 -19.52 -9.59
CA LEU A 356 -10.54 -18.96 -10.58
C LEU A 356 -9.92 -19.01 -11.98
N TYR A 357 -8.69 -18.55 -12.12
CA TYR A 357 -7.98 -18.54 -13.39
C TYR A 357 -7.80 -19.94 -13.95
N SER A 358 -7.36 -20.91 -13.13
CA SER A 358 -7.17 -22.30 -13.54
C SER A 358 -8.48 -22.98 -13.95
N ALA A 359 -9.57 -22.71 -13.24
CA ALA A 359 -10.90 -23.26 -13.56
C ALA A 359 -11.48 -22.68 -14.86
N THR A 360 -11.14 -21.42 -15.20
CA THR A 360 -11.72 -20.71 -16.35
C THR A 360 -10.80 -20.60 -17.55
N ILE A 361 -9.58 -21.14 -17.45
CA ILE A 361 -8.51 -20.98 -18.45
C ILE A 361 -8.90 -21.50 -19.85
N SER A 362 -9.77 -22.50 -19.93
CA SER A 362 -10.27 -23.10 -21.18
C SER A 362 -11.51 -22.39 -21.73
N THR A 363 -12.26 -21.69 -20.88
CA THR A 363 -13.55 -21.08 -21.25
C THR A 363 -13.43 -19.57 -21.42
N PHE A 364 -12.87 -18.87 -20.44
CA PHE A 364 -12.74 -17.41 -20.45
C PHE A 364 -11.51 -16.95 -19.67
N LEU A 365 -10.45 -16.64 -20.37
CA LEU A 365 -9.16 -16.20 -19.81
C LEU A 365 -9.26 -14.90 -18.98
N GLY A 366 -10.21 -14.03 -19.31
CA GLY A 366 -10.39 -12.71 -18.67
C GLY A 366 -11.19 -12.75 -17.36
N SER A 367 -11.54 -13.91 -16.82
CA SER A 367 -12.42 -14.06 -15.66
C SER A 367 -11.95 -13.27 -14.43
N TYR A 368 -10.67 -13.28 -14.12
CA TYR A 368 -10.11 -12.55 -12.99
C TYR A 368 -10.20 -11.03 -13.17
N LEU A 369 -10.10 -10.53 -14.40
CA LEU A 369 -10.26 -9.10 -14.72
C LEU A 369 -11.72 -8.66 -14.55
N VAL A 370 -12.67 -9.50 -14.94
CA VAL A 370 -14.09 -9.25 -14.72
C VAL A 370 -14.43 -9.27 -13.23
N LEU A 371 -13.81 -10.16 -12.46
CA LEU A 371 -13.95 -10.15 -10.99
C LEU A 371 -13.43 -8.83 -10.39
N ASN A 372 -12.25 -8.35 -10.82
CA ASN A 372 -11.71 -7.06 -10.40
C ASN A 372 -12.65 -5.91 -10.76
N ALA A 373 -13.16 -5.88 -11.99
CA ALA A 373 -14.12 -4.86 -12.42
C ALA A 373 -15.41 -4.89 -11.59
N SER A 374 -15.95 -6.08 -11.30
CA SER A 374 -17.17 -6.21 -10.49
C SER A 374 -16.98 -5.77 -9.04
N LEU A 375 -15.84 -6.06 -8.43
CA LEU A 375 -15.50 -5.57 -7.08
C LEU A 375 -15.45 -4.03 -7.06
N LEU A 376 -14.82 -3.40 -8.06
CA LEU A 376 -14.76 -1.93 -8.13
C LEU A 376 -16.14 -1.32 -8.44
N ILE A 377 -16.93 -1.90 -9.32
CA ILE A 377 -18.31 -1.46 -9.58
C ILE A 377 -19.14 -1.53 -8.30
N PHE A 378 -18.96 -2.58 -7.50
CA PHE A 378 -19.66 -2.71 -6.22
C PHE A 378 -19.27 -1.59 -5.23
N THR A 379 -18.06 -1.03 -5.31
CA THR A 379 -17.67 0.10 -4.45
C THR A 379 -18.40 1.41 -4.80
N ILE A 380 -18.96 1.56 -5.99
CA ILE A 380 -19.67 2.78 -6.42
C ILE A 380 -20.88 3.06 -5.53
N PRO A 381 -21.89 2.14 -5.39
CA PRO A 381 -23.00 2.36 -4.49
C PRO A 381 -22.58 2.51 -3.02
N VAL A 382 -21.49 1.86 -2.60
CA VAL A 382 -20.94 2.02 -1.26
C VAL A 382 -20.48 3.47 -1.03
N ASN A 383 -19.74 4.05 -1.97
CA ASN A 383 -19.28 5.44 -1.87
C ASN A 383 -20.41 6.47 -2.03
N LEU A 384 -21.44 6.17 -2.82
CA LEU A 384 -22.66 6.99 -2.87
C LEU A 384 -23.39 7.01 -1.52
N ALA A 385 -23.51 5.85 -0.86
CA ALA A 385 -24.07 5.76 0.48
C ALA A 385 -23.23 6.55 1.51
N ILE A 386 -21.89 6.45 1.44
CA ILE A 386 -20.98 7.24 2.28
C ILE A 386 -21.22 8.75 2.05
N SER A 387 -21.30 9.20 0.79
CA SER A 387 -21.53 10.60 0.46
C SER A 387 -22.87 11.11 1.02
N TRP A 388 -23.92 10.28 0.92
CA TRP A 388 -25.22 10.62 1.48
C TRP A 388 -25.20 10.71 3.00
N LEU A 389 -24.49 9.79 3.69
CA LEU A 389 -24.34 9.80 5.14
C LEU A 389 -23.53 11.02 5.64
N PHE A 390 -22.51 11.46 4.90
CA PHE A 390 -21.78 12.69 5.22
C PHE A 390 -22.68 13.92 5.15
N LYS A 391 -23.47 14.06 4.07
CA LYS A 391 -24.44 15.18 3.95
C LYS A 391 -25.44 15.22 5.10
N ARG A 392 -25.82 14.05 5.64
CA ARG A 392 -26.72 13.95 6.80
C ARG A 392 -26.04 14.25 8.12
N MET A 393 -24.71 14.24 8.18
CA MET A 393 -23.95 14.67 9.38
C MET A 393 -23.83 16.19 9.46
N ASP A 394 -23.79 16.86 8.29
CA ASP A 394 -23.63 18.31 8.17
C ASP A 394 -24.97 19.07 8.28
N SER A 395 -26.08 18.35 8.13
CA SER A 395 -27.45 18.85 8.34
C SER A 395 -27.89 18.69 9.80
#